data_6f13e1cd18cf2d556836f56df16b8ea3
#
_entry.id   6f13e1cd18cf2d556836f56df16b8ea3
#
_cell.length_a   1.000
_cell.length_b   1.000
_cell.length_c   1.000
_cell.angle_alpha   90.00
_cell.angle_beta   90.00
_cell.angle_gamma   90.00
#
_symmetry.space_group_name_H-M   'P 1'
#
loop_
_entity.id
_entity.type
_entity.pdbx_description
1 polymer ?
#
loop_
_entity_poly.entity_id
_entity_poly.type
_entity_poly.pdbx_seq_one_letter_code
_entity_poly.pdbx_strand_id
1 'polypeptide(L)'
;GSYWAYYELGWGGWWFWDPVENASLMPWLIGAALLHSVVVTEKREGFGAWSALLAVLAFLFSIMGAFLVRSGILTSVHAFAVDPERGMLLLFGLLTYGGFALVLFAMRAPKLPGGKPWMLLSREGALMANNIVLIVAALTVLLGTLFPLMAEAAGRTISVGEPYFNLTFTPM
;
A
#
# COMPACT_ATOMS: atom_id res chain seq x y z
N GLY A 1 -14.49 -6.91 3.87
CA GLY A 1 -15.14 -5.96 2.95
C GLY A 1 -15.91 -6.67 1.85
N SER A 2 -15.24 -7.47 1.02
CA SER A 2 -15.85 -8.10 -0.18
C SER A 2 -17.07 -8.96 0.12
N TYR A 3 -16.99 -9.84 1.14
CA TYR A 3 -18.15 -10.64 1.56
C TYR A 3 -19.31 -9.75 2.03
N TRP A 4 -19.00 -8.72 2.81
CA TRP A 4 -19.98 -7.75 3.29
C TRP A 4 -20.65 -6.99 2.15
N ALA A 5 -19.86 -6.50 1.17
CA ALA A 5 -20.39 -5.81 0.00
C ALA A 5 -21.38 -6.66 -0.79
N TYR A 6 -21.07 -7.94 -0.97
CA TYR A 6 -21.91 -8.84 -1.75
C TYR A 6 -23.20 -9.25 -1.00
N TYR A 7 -23.08 -9.72 0.25
CA TYR A 7 -24.19 -10.33 0.96
C TYR A 7 -25.03 -9.34 1.77
N GLU A 8 -24.42 -8.34 2.38
CA GLU A 8 -25.11 -7.42 3.28
C GLU A 8 -25.53 -6.12 2.59
N LEU A 9 -24.67 -5.57 1.74
CA LEU A 9 -24.97 -4.33 1.04
C LEU A 9 -25.70 -4.53 -0.28
N GLY A 10 -25.69 -5.74 -0.82
CA GLY A 10 -26.38 -6.07 -2.08
C GLY A 10 -25.82 -5.36 -3.30
N TRP A 11 -24.54 -5.03 -3.29
CA TRP A 11 -23.89 -4.29 -4.40
C TRP A 11 -23.72 -5.11 -5.68
N GLY A 12 -24.00 -6.40 -5.67
CA GLY A 12 -23.92 -7.27 -6.83
C GLY A 12 -22.49 -7.66 -7.25
N GLY A 13 -21.51 -7.38 -6.43
CA GLY A 13 -20.10 -7.69 -6.67
C GLY A 13 -19.29 -7.77 -5.39
N TRP A 14 -18.02 -8.14 -5.53
CA TRP A 14 -17.11 -8.39 -4.41
C TRP A 14 -16.14 -7.24 -4.14
N TRP A 15 -16.00 -6.28 -5.05
CA TRP A 15 -15.03 -5.20 -4.99
C TRP A 15 -15.56 -3.95 -5.67
N PHE A 16 -15.46 -2.79 -5.03
CA PHE A 16 -16.02 -1.52 -5.49
C PHE A 16 -15.07 -0.34 -5.29
N TRP A 17 -13.81 -0.60 -5.03
CA TRP A 17 -12.82 0.45 -4.77
C TRP A 17 -13.21 1.37 -3.60
N ASP A 18 -13.95 0.83 -2.64
CA ASP A 18 -14.27 1.56 -1.42
C ASP A 18 -12.98 1.92 -0.65
N PRO A 19 -12.89 3.09 0.01
CA PRO A 19 -11.69 3.50 0.73
C PRO A 19 -11.16 2.47 1.75
N VAL A 20 -12.02 1.72 2.42
CA VAL A 20 -11.61 0.65 3.35
C VAL A 20 -11.06 -0.57 2.61
N GLU A 21 -11.66 -0.94 1.48
CA GLU A 21 -11.13 -1.99 0.59
C GLU A 21 -9.75 -1.58 0.08
N ASN A 22 -9.62 -0.36 -0.42
CA ASN A 22 -8.35 0.21 -0.88
C ASN A 22 -7.28 0.22 0.21
N ALA A 23 -7.64 0.61 1.44
CA ALA A 23 -6.74 0.62 2.59
C ALA A 23 -6.17 -0.76 2.91
N SER A 24 -6.95 -1.83 2.68
CA SER A 24 -6.51 -3.21 2.87
C SER A 24 -5.69 -3.76 1.69
N LEU A 25 -5.97 -3.31 0.47
CA LEU A 25 -5.29 -3.75 -0.74
C LEU A 25 -3.83 -3.26 -0.80
N MET A 26 -3.57 -2.03 -0.39
CA MET A 26 -2.22 -1.43 -0.46
C MET A 26 -1.16 -2.25 0.27
N PRO A 27 -1.29 -2.59 1.57
CA PRO A 27 -0.29 -3.42 2.25
C PRO A 27 -0.20 -4.83 1.67
N TRP A 28 -1.28 -5.38 1.11
CA TRP A 28 -1.26 -6.67 0.45
C TRP A 28 -0.39 -6.66 -0.82
N LEU A 29 -0.52 -5.64 -1.68
CA LEU A 29 0.31 -5.47 -2.88
C LEU A 29 1.80 -5.36 -2.52
N ILE A 30 2.15 -4.53 -1.54
CA ILE A 30 3.52 -4.39 -1.06
C ILE A 30 4.02 -5.68 -0.40
N GLY A 31 3.16 -6.37 0.34
CA GLY A 31 3.46 -7.67 0.95
C GLY A 31 3.74 -8.77 -0.08
N ALA A 32 2.99 -8.79 -1.19
CA ALA A 32 3.25 -9.70 -2.31
C ALA A 32 4.61 -9.40 -2.96
N ALA A 33 4.93 -8.13 -3.21
CA ALA A 33 6.25 -7.71 -3.70
C ALA A 33 7.37 -8.12 -2.75
N LEU A 34 7.16 -7.95 -1.43
CA LEU A 34 8.09 -8.37 -0.39
C LEU A 34 8.32 -9.89 -0.44
N LEU A 35 7.26 -10.69 -0.53
CA LEU A 35 7.36 -12.15 -0.58
C LEU A 35 8.25 -12.59 -1.75
N HIS A 36 8.04 -12.02 -2.94
CA HIS A 36 8.89 -12.31 -4.11
C HIS A 36 10.35 -11.90 -3.88
N SER A 37 10.58 -10.75 -3.25
CA SER A 37 11.94 -10.26 -2.98
C SER A 37 12.68 -11.08 -1.94
N VAL A 38 12.00 -11.52 -0.88
CA VAL A 38 12.60 -12.36 0.18
C VAL A 38 13.10 -13.69 -0.39
N VAL A 39 12.35 -14.31 -1.30
CA VAL A 39 12.77 -15.55 -1.97
C VAL A 39 14.07 -15.37 -2.75
N VAL A 40 14.25 -14.21 -3.42
CA VAL A 40 15.51 -13.89 -4.12
C VAL A 40 16.63 -13.61 -3.12
N THR A 41 16.33 -12.89 -2.06
CA THR A 41 17.31 -12.57 -1.00
C THR A 41 17.86 -13.86 -0.36
N GLU A 42 16.98 -14.79 -0.03
CA GLU A 42 17.34 -16.06 0.62
C GLU A 42 18.16 -16.96 -0.31
N LYS A 43 17.76 -17.10 -1.57
CA LYS A 43 18.36 -18.07 -2.51
C LYS A 43 19.56 -17.53 -3.28
N ARG A 44 19.67 -16.22 -3.45
CA ARG A 44 20.65 -15.56 -4.34
C ARG A 44 21.45 -14.47 -3.67
N GLU A 45 21.24 -14.21 -2.39
CA GLU A 45 21.86 -13.10 -1.64
C GLU A 45 21.65 -11.72 -2.29
N GLY A 46 20.60 -11.61 -3.15
CA GLY A 46 20.22 -10.38 -3.85
C GLY A 46 19.05 -9.68 -3.19
N PHE A 47 18.78 -8.43 -3.59
CA PHE A 47 17.61 -7.65 -3.16
C PHE A 47 17.53 -7.35 -1.65
N GLY A 48 18.61 -7.48 -0.87
CA GLY A 48 18.55 -7.29 0.58
C GLY A 48 18.03 -5.92 0.99
N ALA A 49 18.53 -4.83 0.40
CA ALA A 49 18.04 -3.48 0.65
C ALA A 49 16.59 -3.31 0.15
N TRP A 50 16.27 -3.88 -1.00
CA TRP A 50 14.94 -3.82 -1.59
C TRP A 50 13.90 -4.54 -0.70
N SER A 51 14.21 -5.75 -0.24
CA SER A 51 13.37 -6.52 0.69
C SER A 51 13.16 -5.78 2.02
N ALA A 52 14.21 -5.18 2.56
CA ALA A 52 14.11 -4.37 3.77
C ALA A 52 13.21 -3.15 3.59
N LEU A 53 13.32 -2.45 2.45
CA LEU A 53 12.44 -1.32 2.12
C LEU A 53 10.98 -1.76 2.00
N LEU A 54 10.73 -2.85 1.27
CA LEU A 54 9.37 -3.38 1.10
C LEU A 54 8.76 -3.82 2.44
N ALA A 55 9.54 -4.39 3.35
CA ALA A 55 9.07 -4.76 4.69
C ALA A 55 8.64 -3.52 5.49
N VAL A 56 9.45 -2.45 5.46
CA VAL A 56 9.10 -1.17 6.09
C VAL A 56 7.84 -0.60 5.46
N LEU A 57 7.76 -0.55 4.13
CA LEU A 57 6.61 -0.01 3.42
C LEU A 57 5.33 -0.82 3.69
N ALA A 58 5.38 -2.16 3.68
CA ALA A 58 4.23 -3.01 3.98
C ALA A 58 3.68 -2.72 5.39
N PHE A 59 4.55 -2.56 6.37
CA PHE A 59 4.18 -2.17 7.73
C PHE A 59 3.57 -0.76 7.78
N LEU A 60 4.19 0.22 7.11
CA LEU A 60 3.68 1.60 7.08
C LEU A 60 2.31 1.69 6.40
N PHE A 61 2.11 1.00 5.29
CA PHE A 61 0.81 0.94 4.61
C PHE A 61 -0.26 0.27 5.47
N SER A 62 0.11 -0.74 6.27
CA SER A 62 -0.81 -1.39 7.21
C SER A 62 -1.28 -0.44 8.31
N ILE A 63 -0.35 0.31 8.94
CA ILE A 63 -0.72 1.32 9.96
C ILE A 63 -1.50 2.47 9.32
N MET A 64 -1.09 2.93 8.14
CA MET A 64 -1.79 3.99 7.42
C MET A 64 -3.22 3.56 7.07
N GLY A 65 -3.44 2.32 6.61
CA GLY A 65 -4.77 1.78 6.37
C GLY A 65 -5.62 1.78 7.65
N ALA A 66 -5.07 1.31 8.77
CA ALA A 66 -5.74 1.34 10.07
C ALA A 66 -6.06 2.79 10.51
N PHE A 67 -5.16 3.74 10.28
CA PHE A 67 -5.40 5.16 10.53
C PHE A 67 -6.56 5.69 9.68
N LEU A 68 -6.54 5.47 8.37
CA LEU A 68 -7.57 5.96 7.44
C LEU A 68 -8.97 5.46 7.83
N VAL A 69 -9.08 4.18 8.18
CA VAL A 69 -10.35 3.57 8.59
C VAL A 69 -10.81 4.09 9.96
N ARG A 70 -9.89 4.22 10.92
CA ARG A 70 -10.23 4.56 12.29
C ARG A 70 -10.45 6.05 12.51
N SER A 71 -9.75 6.91 11.78
CA SER A 71 -9.84 8.37 11.94
C SER A 71 -11.18 8.97 11.54
N GLY A 72 -11.96 8.29 10.68
CA GLY A 72 -13.19 8.82 10.12
C GLY A 72 -12.98 9.90 9.05
N ILE A 73 -11.74 10.12 8.61
CA ILE A 73 -11.43 11.09 7.54
C ILE A 73 -12.03 10.65 6.20
N LEU A 74 -12.10 9.33 5.96
CA LEU A 74 -12.69 8.77 4.76
C LEU A 74 -14.12 8.29 5.04
N THR A 75 -15.04 8.66 4.16
CA THR A 75 -16.41 8.15 4.18
C THR A 75 -16.46 6.78 3.52
N SER A 76 -16.84 5.74 4.28
CA SER A 76 -17.01 4.39 3.79
C SER A 76 -18.12 3.68 4.54
N VAL A 77 -18.88 2.86 3.83
CA VAL A 77 -19.89 1.96 4.41
C VAL A 77 -19.29 0.83 5.25
N HIS A 78 -17.97 0.59 5.10
CA HIS A 78 -17.22 -0.40 5.88
C HIS A 78 -16.55 0.21 7.14
N ALA A 79 -16.71 1.50 7.40
CA ALA A 79 -16.11 2.18 8.56
C ALA A 79 -17.03 2.10 9.77
N PHE A 80 -17.16 0.92 10.39
CA PHE A 80 -18.10 0.68 11.50
C PHE A 80 -17.64 1.25 12.86
N ALA A 81 -16.38 1.56 13.03
CA ALA A 81 -15.83 1.92 14.33
C ALA A 81 -14.90 3.13 14.21
N VAL A 82 -15.49 4.26 13.83
CA VAL A 82 -14.78 5.54 13.80
C VAL A 82 -14.43 5.96 15.22
N ASP A 83 -13.15 6.24 15.44
CA ASP A 83 -12.61 6.69 16.74
C ASP A 83 -11.43 7.63 16.45
N PRO A 84 -11.69 8.95 16.36
CA PRO A 84 -10.67 9.94 16.01
C PRO A 84 -9.50 9.99 17.00
N GLU A 85 -9.73 9.74 18.29
CA GLU A 85 -8.65 9.77 19.29
C GLU A 85 -7.64 8.65 19.03
N ARG A 86 -8.12 7.43 18.83
CA ARG A 86 -7.25 6.30 18.44
C ARG A 86 -6.69 6.47 17.04
N GLY A 87 -7.43 7.11 16.12
CA GLY A 87 -6.93 7.52 14.83
C GLY A 87 -5.70 8.42 14.95
N MET A 88 -5.74 9.45 15.78
CA MET A 88 -4.60 10.34 16.03
C MET A 88 -3.40 9.60 16.65
N LEU A 89 -3.65 8.64 17.54
CA LEU A 89 -2.58 7.79 18.10
C LEU A 89 -1.89 6.95 17.00
N LEU A 90 -2.67 6.39 16.07
CA LEU A 90 -2.13 5.66 14.92
C LEU A 90 -1.32 6.56 13.99
N LEU A 91 -1.78 7.79 13.74
CA LEU A 91 -1.03 8.77 12.96
C LEU A 91 0.30 9.13 13.63
N PHE A 92 0.29 9.38 14.93
CA PHE A 92 1.50 9.64 15.71
C PHE A 92 2.46 8.45 15.64
N GLY A 93 1.95 7.23 15.80
CA GLY A 93 2.72 5.99 15.63
C GLY A 93 3.30 5.85 14.21
N LEU A 94 2.49 6.12 13.17
CA LEU A 94 2.94 6.09 11.78
C LEU A 94 4.10 7.06 11.54
N LEU A 95 3.98 8.29 12.01
CA LEU A 95 5.01 9.33 11.81
C LEU A 95 6.29 9.03 12.59
N THR A 96 6.16 8.61 13.85
CA THR A 96 7.33 8.35 14.71
C THR A 96 8.05 7.06 14.32
N TYR A 97 7.35 5.92 14.31
CA TYR A 97 7.98 4.64 13.97
C TYR A 97 8.34 4.57 12.48
N GLY A 98 7.49 5.13 11.61
CA GLY A 98 7.75 5.18 10.17
C GLY A 98 8.93 6.08 9.85
N GLY A 99 8.98 7.27 10.42
CA GLY A 99 10.11 8.18 10.25
C GLY A 99 11.41 7.55 10.73
N PHE A 100 11.40 6.95 11.94
CA PHE A 100 12.56 6.25 12.48
C PHE A 100 13.00 5.06 11.60
N ALA A 101 12.06 4.24 11.14
CA ALA A 101 12.35 3.08 10.30
C ALA A 101 12.96 3.50 8.95
N LEU A 102 12.42 4.55 8.31
CA LEU A 102 12.94 5.06 7.04
C LEU A 102 14.33 5.70 7.20
N VAL A 103 14.56 6.46 8.27
CA VAL A 103 15.89 7.01 8.58
C VAL A 103 16.88 5.89 8.83
N LEU A 104 16.52 4.90 9.64
CA LEU A 104 17.37 3.74 9.92
C LEU A 104 17.67 2.96 8.65
N PHE A 105 16.67 2.76 7.78
CA PHE A 105 16.84 2.14 6.48
C PHE A 105 17.84 2.95 5.63
N ALA A 106 17.66 4.26 5.48
CA ALA A 106 18.55 5.11 4.70
C ALA A 106 20.03 5.03 5.19
N MET A 107 20.23 4.94 6.50
CA MET A 107 21.56 4.80 7.10
C MET A 107 22.18 3.41 6.91
N ARG A 108 21.37 2.36 6.85
CA ARG A 108 21.82 0.97 6.83
C ARG A 108 21.74 0.29 5.47
N ALA A 109 20.91 0.78 4.54
CA ALA A 109 20.74 0.21 3.20
C ALA A 109 22.04 -0.02 2.43
N PRO A 110 23.05 0.90 2.46
CA PRO A 110 24.32 0.68 1.78
C PRO A 110 25.15 -0.48 2.34
N LYS A 111 24.85 -0.95 3.56
CA LYS A 111 25.53 -2.07 4.23
C LYS A 111 24.86 -3.42 3.99
N LEU A 112 23.70 -3.42 3.38
CA LEU A 112 22.96 -4.65 3.08
C LEU A 112 23.54 -5.33 1.83
N PRO A 113 23.50 -6.68 1.76
CA PRO A 113 24.01 -7.41 0.61
C PRO A 113 23.32 -6.97 -0.68
N GLY A 114 24.09 -6.51 -1.66
CA GLY A 114 23.60 -6.10 -2.99
C GLY A 114 23.38 -7.27 -3.96
N GLY A 115 23.92 -8.45 -3.61
CA GLY A 115 23.88 -9.61 -4.49
C GLY A 115 24.81 -9.47 -5.72
N LYS A 116 24.80 -10.50 -6.56
CA LYS A 116 25.51 -10.47 -7.85
C LYS A 116 24.71 -9.65 -8.88
N PRO A 117 25.41 -9.00 -9.84
CA PRO A 117 24.73 -8.35 -10.96
C PRO A 117 23.80 -9.35 -11.66
N TRP A 118 22.59 -8.93 -11.95
CA TRP A 118 21.58 -9.74 -12.65
C TRP A 118 21.26 -9.11 -14.01
N MET A 119 20.85 -9.95 -14.97
CA MET A 119 20.46 -9.49 -16.30
C MET A 119 18.96 -9.15 -16.31
N LEU A 120 18.58 -8.15 -17.12
CA LEU A 120 17.17 -7.77 -17.29
C LEU A 120 16.30 -8.95 -17.72
N LEU A 121 16.80 -9.79 -18.64
CA LEU A 121 16.12 -11.01 -19.11
C LEU A 121 16.52 -12.21 -18.23
N SER A 122 16.32 -12.12 -16.93
CA SER A 122 16.53 -13.19 -15.96
C SER A 122 15.31 -13.34 -15.05
N ARG A 123 15.27 -14.39 -14.24
CA ARG A 123 14.20 -14.57 -13.25
C ARG A 123 14.19 -13.44 -12.24
N GLU A 124 15.35 -12.97 -11.83
CA GLU A 124 15.52 -11.82 -10.93
C GLU A 124 14.98 -10.54 -11.57
N GLY A 125 15.28 -10.31 -12.86
CA GLY A 125 14.76 -9.19 -13.63
C GLY A 125 13.23 -9.20 -13.74
N ALA A 126 12.65 -10.37 -14.01
CA ALA A 126 11.20 -10.54 -14.08
C ALA A 126 10.52 -10.30 -12.72
N LEU A 127 11.12 -10.78 -11.63
CA LEU A 127 10.62 -10.54 -10.26
C LEU A 127 10.74 -9.06 -9.87
N MET A 128 11.81 -8.38 -10.26
CA MET A 128 11.96 -6.94 -10.04
C MET A 128 10.90 -6.15 -10.82
N ALA A 129 10.66 -6.49 -12.10
CA ALA A 129 9.63 -5.86 -12.91
C ALA A 129 8.23 -6.05 -12.28
N ASN A 130 7.91 -7.28 -11.85
CA ASN A 130 6.68 -7.57 -11.14
C ASN A 130 6.54 -6.74 -9.84
N ASN A 131 7.60 -6.63 -9.06
CA ASN A 131 7.59 -5.82 -7.84
C ASN A 131 7.35 -4.33 -8.14
N ILE A 132 7.93 -3.81 -9.21
CA ILE A 132 7.69 -2.42 -9.65
C ILE A 132 6.21 -2.22 -10.01
N VAL A 133 5.61 -3.15 -10.76
CA VAL A 133 4.18 -3.10 -11.10
C VAL A 133 3.32 -3.11 -9.84
N LEU A 134 3.60 -4.00 -8.88
CA LEU A 134 2.86 -4.08 -7.61
C LEU A 134 2.98 -2.78 -6.78
N ILE A 135 4.15 -2.15 -6.76
CA ILE A 135 4.36 -0.88 -6.08
C ILE A 135 3.61 0.24 -6.79
N VAL A 136 3.70 0.32 -8.12
CA VAL A 136 2.96 1.31 -8.92
C VAL A 136 1.46 1.15 -8.69
N ALA A 137 0.95 -0.09 -8.67
CA ALA A 137 -0.44 -0.38 -8.34
C ALA A 137 -0.81 0.12 -6.93
N ALA A 138 0.01 -0.15 -5.91
CA ALA A 138 -0.23 0.32 -4.55
C ALA A 138 -0.23 1.87 -4.46
N LEU A 139 0.69 2.54 -5.16
CA LEU A 139 0.75 4.00 -5.22
C LEU A 139 -0.45 4.60 -5.98
N THR A 140 -0.92 3.94 -7.03
CA THR A 140 -2.12 4.34 -7.78
C THR A 140 -3.35 4.28 -6.88
N VAL A 141 -3.50 3.20 -6.09
CA VAL A 141 -4.59 3.08 -5.10
C VAL A 141 -4.48 4.15 -4.03
N LEU A 142 -3.27 4.39 -3.51
CA LEU A 142 -3.02 5.44 -2.52
C LEU A 142 -3.44 6.82 -3.03
N LEU A 143 -2.97 7.18 -4.21
CA LEU A 143 -3.27 8.49 -4.82
C LEU A 143 -4.78 8.64 -5.06
N GLY A 144 -5.43 7.63 -5.66
CA GLY A 144 -6.88 7.67 -5.90
C GLY A 144 -7.69 7.77 -4.62
N THR A 145 -7.24 7.11 -3.55
CA THR A 145 -7.93 7.12 -2.24
C THR A 145 -7.72 8.44 -1.48
N LEU A 146 -6.54 9.05 -1.55
CA LEU A 146 -6.23 10.29 -0.85
C LEU A 146 -6.57 11.55 -1.68
N PHE A 147 -6.68 11.44 -2.99
CA PHE A 147 -6.91 12.60 -3.87
C PHE A 147 -8.15 13.42 -3.50
N PRO A 148 -9.32 12.83 -3.17
CA PRO A 148 -10.49 13.59 -2.72
C PRO A 148 -10.20 14.45 -1.49
N LEU A 149 -9.47 13.92 -0.51
CA LEU A 149 -9.08 14.66 0.70
C LEU A 149 -8.15 15.84 0.39
N MET A 150 -7.19 15.63 -0.49
CA MET A 150 -6.27 16.68 -0.92
C MET A 150 -7.01 17.79 -1.69
N ALA A 151 -7.97 17.40 -2.54
CA ALA A 151 -8.79 18.33 -3.28
C ALA A 151 -9.71 19.16 -2.35
N GLU A 152 -10.32 18.52 -1.35
CA GLU A 152 -11.15 19.18 -0.35
C GLU A 152 -10.34 20.18 0.47
N ALA A 153 -9.14 19.81 0.90
CA ALA A 153 -8.21 20.72 1.60
C ALA A 153 -7.83 21.93 0.74
N ALA A 154 -7.87 21.79 -0.60
CA ALA A 154 -7.66 22.87 -1.56
C ALA A 154 -8.96 23.62 -1.95
N GLY A 155 -10.07 23.38 -1.24
CA GLY A 155 -11.38 24.01 -1.49
C GLY A 155 -12.10 23.52 -2.73
N ARG A 156 -11.76 22.32 -3.22
CA ARG A 156 -12.39 21.68 -4.39
C ARG A 156 -13.04 20.36 -3.99
N THR A 157 -14.27 20.14 -4.41
CA THR A 157 -14.97 18.86 -4.24
C THR A 157 -14.74 18.00 -5.49
N ILE A 158 -13.85 17.01 -5.37
CA ILE A 158 -13.58 16.05 -6.44
C ILE A 158 -13.81 14.65 -5.87
N SER A 159 -14.56 13.82 -6.59
CA SER A 159 -14.77 12.42 -6.25
C SER A 159 -13.95 11.56 -7.20
N VAL A 160 -13.25 10.57 -6.64
CA VAL A 160 -12.53 9.53 -7.37
C VAL A 160 -13.26 8.22 -7.11
N GLY A 161 -13.69 7.56 -8.16
CA GLY A 161 -14.47 6.32 -8.08
C GLY A 161 -13.94 5.24 -9.02
N GLU A 162 -14.74 4.19 -9.20
CA GLU A 162 -14.43 3.03 -10.03
C GLU A 162 -13.79 3.34 -11.40
N PRO A 163 -14.25 4.35 -12.17
CA PRO A 163 -13.67 4.60 -13.49
C PRO A 163 -12.18 4.90 -13.46
N TYR A 164 -11.71 5.63 -12.43
CA TYR A 164 -10.28 5.91 -12.27
C TYR A 164 -9.49 4.62 -12.01
N PHE A 165 -9.93 3.82 -11.06
CA PHE A 165 -9.22 2.60 -10.68
C PHE A 165 -9.27 1.56 -11.79
N ASN A 166 -10.44 1.33 -12.40
CA ASN A 166 -10.59 0.37 -13.48
C ASN A 166 -9.74 0.74 -14.70
N LEU A 167 -9.70 2.03 -15.09
CA LEU A 167 -8.87 2.49 -16.20
C LEU A 167 -7.37 2.32 -15.93
N THR A 168 -6.93 2.56 -14.70
CA THR A 168 -5.50 2.50 -14.34
C THR A 168 -5.02 1.07 -14.09
N PHE A 169 -5.88 0.16 -13.62
CA PHE A 169 -5.53 -1.24 -13.37
C PHE A 169 -5.64 -2.13 -14.60
N THR A 170 -6.50 -1.81 -15.58
CA THR A 170 -6.66 -2.62 -16.80
C THR A 170 -5.35 -2.86 -17.57
N PRO A 171 -4.42 -1.88 -17.69
CA PRO A 171 -3.15 -2.10 -18.40
C PRO A 171 -2.04 -2.73 -17.55
N MET A 172 -2.22 -2.92 -16.24
CA MET A 172 -1.22 -3.47 -15.30
C MET A 172 -1.31 -4.99 -15.21
#